data_7fb0f7a395be1e684efbb122b3c22471
#
_entry.id   7fb0f7a395be1e684efbb122b3c22471
#
_cell.length_a   1.000
_cell.length_b   1.000
_cell.length_c   1.000
_cell.angle_alpha   90.00
_cell.angle_beta   90.00
_cell.angle_gamma   90.00
#
_symmetry.space_group_name_H-M   'P 1'
#
loop_
_entity.id
_entity.type
_entity.pdbx_description
1 polymer ?
#
loop_
_entity_poly.entity_id
_entity_poly.type
_entity_poly.pdbx_seq_one_letter_code
_entity_poly.pdbx_strand_id
1 'polypeptide(L)'
;MAGDSHEDIQKALVSFVIERTLLDMGNLALDEVGRRLYEKHQCYFSDCLENPQYLNEVLQEIFGDSSKSITVQIQKRLAELEDQKPIAN
;
A
#
# COMPACT_ATOMS: atom_id res chain seq x y z
N MET A 1 17.06 8.15 -15.99
CA MET A 1 17.11 9.31 -15.54
C MET A 1 17.01 9.40 -14.10
N ALA A 2 17.81 10.18 -13.58
CA ALA A 2 17.95 10.25 -12.16
C ALA A 2 16.70 10.67 -11.45
N GLY A 3 15.94 11.51 -12.03
CA GLY A 3 14.74 11.98 -11.36
C GLY A 3 13.71 10.93 -11.12
N ASP A 4 13.70 9.87 -11.93
CA ASP A 4 12.69 8.87 -11.79
C ASP A 4 12.96 7.90 -10.68
N SER A 5 14.20 7.77 -10.25
CA SER A 5 14.53 6.79 -9.23
C SER A 5 13.81 7.04 -7.93
N HIS A 6 13.67 8.30 -7.56
CA HIS A 6 13.03 8.63 -6.28
C HIS A 6 11.58 8.17 -6.27
N GLU A 7 10.87 8.42 -7.35
CA GLU A 7 9.49 8.04 -7.44
C GLU A 7 9.34 6.53 -7.47
N ASP A 8 10.25 5.84 -8.16
CA ASP A 8 10.21 4.38 -8.21
C ASP A 8 10.44 3.78 -6.84
N ILE A 9 11.33 4.37 -6.06
CA ILE A 9 11.59 3.87 -4.72
C ILE A 9 10.35 4.07 -3.84
N GLN A 10 9.67 5.20 -3.97
CA GLN A 10 8.48 5.43 -3.19
C GLN A 10 7.36 4.46 -3.56
N LYS A 11 7.21 4.18 -4.85
CA LYS A 11 6.20 3.23 -5.28
C LYS A 11 6.51 1.83 -4.75
N ALA A 12 7.78 1.46 -4.76
CA ALA A 12 8.18 0.16 -4.23
C ALA A 12 7.92 0.07 -2.74
N LEU A 13 8.17 1.16 -2.01
CA LEU A 13 7.92 1.18 -0.58
C LEU A 13 6.44 1.05 -0.28
N VAL A 14 5.62 1.79 -0.99
CA VAL A 14 4.17 1.73 -0.78
C VAL A 14 3.67 0.32 -1.07
N SER A 15 4.11 -0.26 -2.18
CA SER A 15 3.71 -1.60 -2.54
C SER A 15 4.13 -2.60 -1.46
N PHE A 16 5.36 -2.49 -0.98
CA PHE A 16 5.87 -3.38 0.04
C PHE A 16 5.05 -3.29 1.32
N VAL A 17 4.76 -2.08 1.76
CA VAL A 17 4.04 -1.89 3.01
C VAL A 17 2.61 -2.42 2.90
N ILE A 18 1.94 -2.16 1.78
CA ILE A 18 0.59 -2.64 1.58
C ILE A 18 0.58 -4.17 1.56
N GLU A 19 1.50 -4.75 0.80
CA GLU A 19 1.56 -6.20 0.72
C GLU A 19 1.87 -6.83 2.06
N ARG A 20 2.80 -6.25 2.80
CA ARG A 20 3.16 -6.79 4.10
C ARG A 20 2.00 -6.70 5.08
N THR A 21 1.30 -5.58 5.08
CA THR A 21 0.18 -5.40 5.98
C THR A 21 -0.93 -6.40 5.68
N LEU A 22 -1.23 -6.60 4.39
CA LEU A 22 -2.27 -7.55 4.02
C LEU A 22 -1.82 -8.99 4.25
N LEU A 23 -0.54 -9.28 4.03
CA LEU A 23 -0.03 -10.61 4.24
C LEU A 23 -0.10 -11.00 5.70
N ASP A 24 0.07 -10.04 6.61
CA ASP A 24 -0.09 -10.31 8.02
C ASP A 24 -1.50 -10.78 8.37
N MET A 25 -2.48 -10.42 7.54
CA MET A 25 -3.85 -10.86 7.73
C MET A 25 -4.10 -12.20 7.07
N GLY A 26 -3.21 -12.62 6.16
CA GLY A 26 -3.34 -13.90 5.47
C GLY A 26 -3.14 -13.76 3.99
N ASN A 27 -2.72 -14.85 3.34
CA ASN A 27 -2.50 -14.85 1.91
C ASN A 27 -3.78 -14.55 1.13
N LEU A 28 -4.90 -15.03 1.64
CA LEU A 28 -6.17 -14.80 0.95
C LEU A 28 -6.54 -13.32 0.94
N ALA A 29 -6.22 -12.61 2.03
CA ALA A 29 -6.50 -11.18 2.08
C ALA A 29 -5.67 -10.45 1.02
N LEU A 30 -4.41 -10.78 0.90
CA LEU A 30 -3.55 -10.16 -0.09
C LEU A 30 -4.06 -10.42 -1.50
N ASP A 31 -4.40 -11.67 -1.80
CA ASP A 31 -4.89 -12.03 -3.12
C ASP A 31 -6.20 -11.32 -3.44
N GLU A 32 -7.10 -11.28 -2.49
CA GLU A 32 -8.41 -10.70 -2.73
C GLU A 32 -8.31 -9.19 -3.00
N VAL A 33 -7.52 -8.49 -2.20
CA VAL A 33 -7.37 -7.06 -2.39
C VAL A 33 -6.70 -6.76 -3.72
N GLY A 34 -5.63 -7.49 -4.04
CA GLY A 34 -4.92 -7.27 -5.29
C GLY A 34 -5.79 -7.52 -6.50
N ARG A 35 -6.57 -8.60 -6.46
CA ARG A 35 -7.42 -8.94 -7.57
C ARG A 35 -8.53 -7.91 -7.76
N ARG A 36 -9.17 -7.49 -6.70
CA ARG A 36 -10.24 -6.50 -6.80
C ARG A 36 -9.71 -5.16 -7.28
N LEU A 37 -8.54 -4.77 -6.79
CA LEU A 37 -7.95 -3.52 -7.19
C LEU A 37 -7.69 -3.51 -8.69
N TYR A 38 -7.18 -4.62 -9.21
CA TYR A 38 -6.91 -4.71 -10.62
C TYR A 38 -8.21 -4.78 -11.45
N GLU A 39 -9.18 -5.53 -10.98
CA GLU A 39 -10.43 -5.69 -11.72
C GLU A 39 -11.24 -4.41 -11.78
N LYS A 40 -11.25 -3.64 -10.69
CA LYS A 40 -12.06 -2.46 -10.64
C LYS A 40 -11.36 -1.22 -11.21
N HIS A 41 -10.08 -1.09 -10.96
CA HIS A 41 -9.37 0.13 -11.33
C HIS A 41 -8.15 -0.12 -12.20
N GLN A 42 -7.86 -1.39 -12.49
CA GLN A 42 -6.69 -1.78 -13.28
C GLN A 42 -5.42 -1.21 -12.68
N CYS A 43 -5.35 -1.22 -11.37
CA CYS A 43 -4.21 -0.70 -10.63
C CYS A 43 -3.52 -1.79 -9.86
N TYR A 44 -2.26 -1.56 -9.54
CA TYR A 44 -1.51 -2.43 -8.67
C TYR A 44 -1.22 -1.68 -7.39
N PHE A 45 -0.66 -2.36 -6.41
CA PHE A 45 -0.37 -1.72 -5.13
C PHE A 45 0.55 -0.52 -5.30
N SER A 46 1.49 -0.59 -6.23
CA SER A 46 2.39 0.53 -6.45
C SER A 46 1.68 1.77 -6.97
N ASP A 47 0.55 1.59 -7.63
CA ASP A 47 -0.20 2.73 -8.15
C ASP A 47 -0.97 3.44 -7.05
N CYS A 48 -1.08 2.83 -5.88
CA CYS A 48 -1.82 3.43 -4.78
C CYS A 48 -1.12 4.64 -4.20
N LEU A 49 0.15 4.83 -4.53
CA LEU A 49 0.83 6.05 -4.10
C LEU A 49 0.14 7.27 -4.69
N GLU A 50 -0.27 7.19 -5.95
CA GLU A 50 -0.91 8.31 -6.61
C GLU A 50 -2.42 8.28 -6.47
N ASN A 51 -2.99 7.11 -6.23
CA ASN A 51 -4.43 6.95 -6.15
C ASN A 51 -4.83 6.18 -4.90
N PRO A 52 -4.57 6.74 -3.72
CA PRO A 52 -4.88 6.01 -2.48
C PRO A 52 -6.35 5.73 -2.30
N GLN A 53 -7.21 6.50 -2.93
CA GLN A 53 -8.65 6.28 -2.78
C GLN A 53 -9.09 4.95 -3.37
N TYR A 54 -8.38 4.45 -4.38
CA TYR A 54 -8.77 3.16 -4.96
C TYR A 54 -8.54 2.03 -3.95
N LEU A 55 -7.43 2.08 -3.25
CA LEU A 55 -7.17 1.06 -2.23
C LEU A 55 -8.17 1.15 -1.10
N ASN A 56 -8.48 2.37 -0.66
CA ASN A 56 -9.46 2.55 0.42
C ASN A 56 -10.81 1.99 0.03
N GLU A 57 -11.22 2.20 -1.20
CA GLU A 57 -12.50 1.70 -1.67
C GLU A 57 -12.55 0.17 -1.65
N VAL A 58 -11.49 -0.45 -2.14
CA VAL A 58 -11.43 -1.91 -2.19
C VAL A 58 -11.39 -2.48 -0.76
N LEU A 59 -10.62 -1.85 0.12
CA LEU A 59 -10.55 -2.32 1.49
C LEU A 59 -11.91 -2.23 2.19
N GLN A 60 -12.65 -1.17 1.91
CA GLN A 60 -13.98 -1.05 2.48
C GLN A 60 -14.92 -2.12 1.97
N GLU A 61 -14.81 -2.46 0.71
CA GLU A 61 -15.68 -3.48 0.14
C GLU A 61 -15.42 -4.86 0.73
N ILE A 62 -14.15 -5.16 0.99
CA ILE A 62 -13.81 -6.48 1.49
C ILE A 62 -13.91 -6.57 3.01
N PHE A 63 -13.43 -5.57 3.71
CA PHE A 63 -13.30 -5.64 5.15
C PHE A 63 -14.30 -4.76 5.92
N GLY A 64 -14.98 -3.88 5.25
CA GLY A 64 -15.95 -3.02 5.92
C GLY A 64 -15.29 -2.10 6.93
N ASP A 65 -15.79 -2.13 8.16
CA ASP A 65 -15.28 -1.23 9.19
C ASP A 65 -13.84 -1.46 9.52
N SER A 66 -13.33 -2.67 9.32
CA SER A 66 -11.93 -2.96 9.61
C SER A 66 -10.99 -2.25 8.65
N SER A 67 -11.51 -1.73 7.54
CA SER A 67 -10.67 -1.05 6.57
C SER A 67 -9.95 0.15 7.17
N LYS A 68 -10.57 0.83 8.11
CA LYS A 68 -9.93 1.98 8.72
C LYS A 68 -8.68 1.58 9.49
N SER A 69 -8.76 0.48 10.21
CA SER A 69 -7.62 -0.02 10.96
C SER A 69 -6.48 -0.40 10.02
N ILE A 70 -6.82 -1.03 8.90
CA ILE A 70 -5.82 -1.43 7.93
C ILE A 70 -5.13 -0.20 7.32
N THR A 71 -5.92 0.81 6.96
CA THR A 71 -5.37 2.02 6.38
C THR A 71 -4.44 2.72 7.36
N VAL A 72 -4.83 2.77 8.64
CA VAL A 72 -3.99 3.40 9.65
C VAL A 72 -2.67 2.64 9.78
N GLN A 73 -2.71 1.31 9.75
CA GLN A 73 -1.49 0.53 9.85
C GLN A 73 -0.57 0.78 8.66
N ILE A 74 -1.13 0.87 7.46
CA ILE A 74 -0.33 1.14 6.28
C ILE A 74 0.34 2.51 6.40
N GLN A 75 -0.42 3.51 6.79
CA GLN A 75 0.14 4.85 6.92
C GLN A 75 1.20 4.92 8.00
N LYS A 76 0.99 4.21 9.11
CA LYS A 76 1.94 4.20 10.18
C LYS A 76 3.24 3.53 9.77
N ARG A 77 3.15 2.43 9.06
CA ARG A 77 4.34 1.72 8.59
C ARG A 77 5.10 2.54 7.56
N LEU A 78 4.38 3.24 6.69
CA LEU A 78 5.04 4.10 5.73
C LEU A 78 5.79 5.23 6.41
N ALA A 79 5.17 5.84 7.40
CA ALA A 79 5.81 6.93 8.13
C ALA A 79 7.07 6.45 8.84
N GLU A 80 7.01 5.25 9.42
CA GLU A 80 8.17 4.70 10.11
C GLU A 80 9.32 4.44 9.15
N LEU A 81 9.01 3.95 7.96
CA LEU A 81 10.07 3.69 7.00
C LEU A 81 10.66 4.98 6.45
N GLU A 82 9.85 5.98 6.26
CA GLU A 82 10.37 7.26 5.80
C GLU A 82 11.22 7.95 6.85
N ASP A 83 10.86 7.76 8.12
CA ASP A 83 11.65 8.37 9.17
C ASP A 83 12.98 7.67 9.39
N GLN A 84 13.11 6.43 8.95
CA GLN A 84 14.35 5.74 9.11
C GLN A 84 15.33 6.11 8.04
N LYS A 85 15.49 7.36 7.75
CA LYS A 85 16.47 7.72 6.82
C LYS A 85 17.80 7.39 7.33
N PRO A 86 18.66 7.04 6.51
CA PRO A 86 20.02 6.69 6.88
C PRO A 86 20.57 7.90 7.35
N ILE A 87 20.53 8.26 8.46
CA ILE A 87 21.08 9.35 8.92
C ILE A 87 22.32 9.55 8.75
N ALA A 88 22.84 8.90 8.43
CA ALA A 88 24.06 9.18 8.13
C ALA A 88 24.44 10.35 8.77
N ASN A 89 24.33 10.80 9.04
CA ASN A 89 24.80 11.91 9.53
C ASN A 89 24.75 12.08 10.46
#